data_a966cb92225076aac3b4d5ebb107eb42
#
_entry.id   a966cb92225076aac3b4d5ebb107eb42
#
_cell.length_a   1.000
_cell.length_b   1.000
_cell.length_c   1.000
_cell.angle_alpha   90.00
_cell.angle_beta   90.00
_cell.angle_gamma   90.00
#
_symmetry.space_group_name_H-M   'P 1'
#
loop_
_entity.id
_entity.type
_entity.pdbx_description
1 polymer ?
#
loop_
_entity_poly.entity_id
_entity_poly.type
_entity_poly.pdbx_seq_one_letter_code
_entity_poly.pdbx_strand_id
1 'polypeptide(L)'
;LTEIHADLVVSTERIVKQTIPVIYVTPLLEQNELQPLRRFIELHCINNLLVLAVRKAILLDMEEAASRDVVIQRAVQELEQEGLVSDRYQQSVIERENISATDVDVLAIPHGNPDFVKETRLVIVRVKKPVHWSVSDVRYVFLFAVSKEEFTNNFALFSTFYKKLVRSNL
;
A
#
# COMPACT_ATOMS: atom_id res chain seq x y z
N LEU A 1 25.43 2.58 -29.20
CA LEU A 1 24.52 3.43 -28.41
C LEU A 1 23.86 2.51 -27.39
N THR A 2 24.22 2.65 -26.13
CA THR A 2 23.59 1.95 -24.99
C THR A 2 22.13 2.43 -24.91
N GLU A 3 21.15 1.52 -24.96
CA GLU A 3 19.75 1.84 -24.66
C GLU A 3 19.66 2.39 -23.25
N ILE A 4 19.22 3.63 -23.13
CA ILE A 4 18.96 4.26 -21.83
C ILE A 4 17.53 3.88 -21.45
N HIS A 5 17.39 3.04 -20.45
CA HIS A 5 16.09 2.77 -19.81
C HIS A 5 15.79 3.89 -18.82
N ALA A 6 14.77 4.69 -19.11
CA ALA A 6 14.31 5.76 -18.23
C ALA A 6 12.77 5.76 -18.15
N ASP A 7 12.24 6.04 -16.96
CA ASP A 7 10.79 6.14 -16.72
C ASP A 7 10.27 7.56 -17.00
N LEU A 8 11.16 8.55 -16.98
CA LEU A 8 10.87 9.95 -17.20
C LEU A 8 12.08 10.65 -17.81
N VAL A 9 11.83 11.57 -18.71
CA VAL A 9 12.83 12.53 -19.20
C VAL A 9 12.49 13.90 -18.67
N VAL A 10 13.47 14.58 -18.08
CA VAL A 10 13.37 16.01 -17.71
C VAL A 10 14.23 16.79 -18.71
N SER A 11 13.63 17.76 -19.40
CA SER A 11 14.35 18.48 -20.46
C SER A 11 14.07 19.98 -20.39
N THR A 12 15.10 20.76 -20.68
CA THR A 12 15.00 22.22 -20.90
C THR A 12 14.69 22.57 -22.34
N GLU A 13 14.79 21.61 -23.25
CA GLU A 13 14.53 21.78 -24.67
C GLU A 13 13.41 20.86 -25.17
N ARG A 14 12.72 21.30 -26.23
CA ARG A 14 11.61 20.54 -26.81
C ARG A 14 12.13 19.31 -27.57
N ILE A 15 11.78 18.13 -27.09
CA ILE A 15 12.18 16.84 -27.70
C ILE A 15 11.04 16.37 -28.62
N VAL A 16 11.39 16.04 -29.85
CA VAL A 16 10.45 15.54 -30.85
C VAL A 16 10.57 14.02 -30.97
N LYS A 17 9.45 13.30 -30.88
CA LYS A 17 9.31 11.83 -30.93
C LYS A 17 9.90 11.09 -29.73
N GLN A 18 9.08 10.91 -28.68
CA GLN A 18 9.43 10.00 -27.56
C GLN A 18 8.24 9.14 -27.13
N THR A 19 8.58 7.93 -26.70
CA THR A 19 7.66 6.98 -26.07
C THR A 19 7.66 7.13 -24.54
N ILE A 20 8.66 7.84 -23.99
CA ILE A 20 8.84 8.08 -22.54
C ILE A 20 8.21 9.44 -22.20
N PRO A 21 7.49 9.57 -21.05
CA PRO A 21 6.98 10.85 -20.61
C PRO A 21 8.07 11.90 -20.47
N VAL A 22 7.79 13.15 -20.90
CA VAL A 22 8.74 14.27 -20.79
C VAL A 22 8.12 15.37 -19.95
N ILE A 23 8.86 15.84 -18.95
CA ILE A 23 8.54 17.06 -18.21
C ILE A 23 9.52 18.13 -18.64
N TYR A 24 8.98 19.24 -19.15
CA TYR A 24 9.78 20.41 -19.54
C TYR A 24 9.97 21.33 -18.35
N VAL A 25 11.19 21.78 -18.15
CA VAL A 25 11.58 22.68 -17.07
C VAL A 25 12.47 23.79 -17.60
N THR A 26 12.53 24.90 -16.88
CA THR A 26 13.53 25.95 -17.19
C THR A 26 14.93 25.56 -16.70
N PRO A 27 16.01 26.11 -17.24
CA PRO A 27 17.38 25.84 -16.77
C PRO A 27 17.60 26.13 -15.28
N LEU A 28 16.79 27.02 -14.68
CA LEU A 28 16.87 27.41 -13.28
C LEU A 28 16.01 26.53 -12.36
N LEU A 29 15.18 25.65 -12.94
CA LEU A 29 14.29 24.74 -12.22
C LEU A 29 13.49 25.45 -11.12
N GLU A 30 12.53 26.28 -11.51
CA GLU A 30 11.71 27.05 -10.59
C GLU A 30 10.81 26.18 -9.71
N GLN A 31 10.39 26.69 -8.55
CA GLN A 31 9.62 25.91 -7.56
C GLN A 31 8.27 25.39 -8.09
N ASN A 32 7.63 26.14 -8.97
CA ASN A 32 6.38 25.74 -9.63
C ASN A 32 6.57 24.55 -10.58
N GLU A 33 7.76 24.38 -11.16
CA GLU A 33 8.11 23.29 -12.08
C GLU A 33 8.44 21.99 -11.34
N LEU A 34 8.75 22.06 -10.03
CA LEU A 34 8.96 20.90 -9.19
C LEU A 34 7.67 20.12 -8.91
N GLN A 35 6.49 20.75 -8.98
CA GLN A 35 5.22 20.11 -8.67
C GLN A 35 4.87 18.98 -9.66
N PRO A 36 4.95 19.14 -10.99
CA PRO A 36 4.74 18.06 -11.95
C PRO A 36 5.72 16.91 -11.76
N LEU A 37 7.00 17.21 -11.48
CA LEU A 37 8.04 16.21 -11.19
C LEU A 37 7.70 15.38 -9.95
N ARG A 38 7.39 16.05 -8.83
CA ARG A 38 6.99 15.37 -7.58
C ARG A 38 5.77 14.48 -7.81
N ARG A 39 4.75 15.00 -8.49
CA ARG A 39 3.53 14.26 -8.79
C ARG A 39 3.80 13.02 -9.66
N PHE A 40 4.67 13.13 -10.66
CA PHE A 40 5.06 11.99 -11.49
C PHE A 40 5.79 10.92 -10.67
N ILE A 41 6.79 11.32 -9.88
CA ILE A 41 7.58 10.43 -9.02
C ILE A 41 6.67 9.74 -8.00
N GLU A 42 5.80 10.49 -7.32
CA GLU A 42 4.85 9.93 -6.35
C GLU A 42 3.93 8.89 -7.00
N LEU A 43 3.33 9.19 -8.15
CA LEU A 43 2.44 8.27 -8.86
C LEU A 43 3.17 7.02 -9.36
N HIS A 44 4.39 7.19 -9.86
CA HIS A 44 5.19 6.08 -10.38
C HIS A 44 5.65 5.16 -9.26
N CYS A 45 6.13 5.72 -8.15
CA CYS A 45 6.50 4.94 -6.95
C CYS A 45 5.29 4.22 -6.33
N ILE A 46 4.12 4.87 -6.24
CA ILE A 46 2.89 4.23 -5.76
C ILE A 46 2.54 3.03 -6.65
N ASN A 47 2.53 3.21 -7.96
CA ASN A 47 2.20 2.14 -8.89
C ASN A 47 3.20 0.97 -8.77
N ASN A 48 4.49 1.23 -8.64
CA ASN A 48 5.51 0.19 -8.50
C ASN A 48 5.39 -0.55 -7.16
N LEU A 49 5.20 0.15 -6.04
CA LEU A 49 4.98 -0.46 -4.73
C LEU A 49 3.72 -1.31 -4.69
N LEU A 50 2.62 -0.81 -5.26
CA LEU A 50 1.36 -1.54 -5.34
C LEU A 50 1.50 -2.79 -6.22
N VAL A 51 2.14 -2.66 -7.39
CA VAL A 51 2.38 -3.80 -8.28
C VAL A 51 3.24 -4.85 -7.60
N LEU A 52 4.29 -4.47 -6.87
CA LEU A 52 5.14 -5.39 -6.12
C LEU A 52 4.38 -6.03 -4.96
N ALA A 53 3.64 -5.25 -4.18
CA ALA A 53 2.84 -5.74 -3.06
C ALA A 53 1.77 -6.73 -3.53
N VAL A 54 1.08 -6.42 -4.64
CA VAL A 54 0.05 -7.30 -5.22
C VAL A 54 0.67 -8.56 -5.84
N ARG A 55 1.81 -8.46 -6.53
CA ARG A 55 2.49 -9.63 -7.12
C ARG A 55 2.96 -10.64 -6.08
N LYS A 56 3.31 -10.18 -4.87
CA LYS A 56 3.73 -11.00 -3.75
C LYS A 56 2.62 -11.20 -2.71
N ALA A 57 1.38 -10.78 -3.01
CA ALA A 57 0.30 -10.86 -2.05
C ALA A 57 -0.05 -12.32 -1.71
N ILE A 58 -0.29 -12.55 -0.43
CA ILE A 58 -0.87 -13.81 0.05
C ILE A 58 -2.38 -13.69 -0.07
N LEU A 59 -3.01 -14.65 -0.74
CA LEU A 59 -4.45 -14.68 -0.95
C LEU A 59 -5.10 -15.73 -0.05
N LEU A 60 -6.09 -15.33 0.74
CA LEU A 60 -6.82 -16.20 1.64
C LEU A 60 -8.31 -16.13 1.36
N ASP A 61 -8.96 -17.30 1.35
CA ASP A 61 -10.40 -17.42 1.34
C ASP A 61 -10.88 -18.02 2.68
N MET A 62 -11.83 -17.34 3.31
CA MET A 62 -12.49 -17.80 4.53
C MET A 62 -13.99 -17.94 4.27
N GLU A 63 -14.59 -19.07 4.66
CA GLU A 63 -16.05 -19.25 4.55
C GLU A 63 -16.78 -18.30 5.50
N GLU A 64 -16.31 -18.24 6.76
CA GLU A 64 -16.83 -17.40 7.82
C GLU A 64 -15.74 -17.09 8.86
N ALA A 65 -15.93 -16.06 9.64
CA ALA A 65 -15.12 -15.73 10.80
C ALA A 65 -16.03 -15.26 11.95
N ALA A 66 -15.69 -15.68 13.18
CA ALA A 66 -16.46 -15.29 14.36
C ALA A 66 -16.33 -13.81 14.71
N SER A 67 -15.21 -13.18 14.35
CA SER A 67 -14.94 -11.76 14.59
C SER A 67 -13.83 -11.24 13.65
N ARG A 68 -13.67 -9.90 13.59
CA ARG A 68 -12.54 -9.26 12.90
C ARG A 68 -11.19 -9.77 13.41
N ASP A 69 -11.05 -10.01 14.71
CA ASP A 69 -9.79 -10.44 15.32
C ASP A 69 -9.39 -11.83 14.83
N VAL A 70 -10.35 -12.71 14.56
CA VAL A 70 -10.11 -14.03 13.92
C VAL A 70 -9.59 -13.86 12.50
N VAL A 71 -10.11 -12.90 11.74
CA VAL A 71 -9.63 -12.61 10.38
C VAL A 71 -8.20 -12.06 10.43
N ILE A 72 -7.93 -11.11 11.32
CA ILE A 72 -6.59 -10.55 11.53
C ILE A 72 -5.61 -11.65 11.93
N GLN A 73 -5.97 -12.48 12.92
CA GLN A 73 -5.14 -13.60 13.36
C GLN A 73 -4.80 -14.54 12.20
N ARG A 74 -5.78 -14.93 11.40
CA ARG A 74 -5.55 -15.83 10.27
C ARG A 74 -4.62 -15.22 9.22
N ALA A 75 -4.79 -13.92 8.92
CA ALA A 75 -3.93 -13.21 7.98
C ALA A 75 -2.49 -13.07 8.50
N VAL A 76 -2.31 -12.77 9.80
CA VAL A 76 -0.98 -12.64 10.40
C VAL A 76 -0.27 -13.98 10.50
N GLN A 77 -0.98 -15.07 10.78
CA GLN A 77 -0.38 -16.43 10.80
C GLN A 77 0.36 -16.76 9.51
N GLU A 78 -0.15 -16.38 8.33
CA GLU A 78 0.56 -16.59 7.06
C GLU A 78 1.88 -15.82 7.01
N LEU A 79 1.88 -14.58 7.51
CA LEU A 79 3.10 -13.76 7.59
C LEU A 79 4.13 -14.33 8.57
N GLU A 80 3.67 -14.89 9.69
CA GLU A 80 4.51 -15.52 10.70
C GLU A 80 5.12 -16.83 10.16
N GLN A 81 4.35 -17.65 9.46
CA GLN A 81 4.83 -18.89 8.84
C GLN A 81 5.91 -18.63 7.80
N GLU A 82 5.81 -17.55 7.04
CA GLU A 82 6.85 -17.09 6.11
C GLU A 82 8.01 -16.35 6.82
N GLY A 83 7.92 -16.11 8.13
CA GLY A 83 8.94 -15.42 8.91
C GLY A 83 9.05 -13.93 8.64
N LEU A 84 8.01 -13.30 8.05
CA LEU A 84 8.01 -11.92 7.59
C LEU A 84 7.72 -10.91 8.68
N VAL A 85 7.11 -11.34 9.78
CA VAL A 85 6.79 -10.51 10.94
C VAL A 85 7.25 -11.18 12.23
N SER A 86 7.28 -10.43 13.33
CA SER A 86 7.52 -10.98 14.67
C SER A 86 6.21 -11.36 15.36
N ASP A 87 6.30 -12.13 16.44
CA ASP A 87 5.21 -12.57 17.32
C ASP A 87 4.36 -11.40 17.90
N ARG A 88 4.91 -10.19 17.94
CA ARG A 88 4.22 -8.99 18.42
C ARG A 88 3.35 -8.31 17.36
N TYR A 89 3.49 -8.70 16.11
CA TYR A 89 2.82 -7.99 15.02
C TYR A 89 1.30 -8.11 15.12
N GLN A 90 0.76 -9.31 15.39
CA GLN A 90 -0.67 -9.53 15.53
C GLN A 90 -1.29 -8.60 16.59
N GLN A 91 -0.70 -8.55 17.77
CA GLN A 91 -1.19 -7.70 18.83
C GLN A 91 -1.19 -6.22 18.43
N SER A 92 -0.13 -5.76 17.76
CA SER A 92 -0.04 -4.37 17.29
C SER A 92 -1.12 -4.01 16.26
N VAL A 93 -1.53 -4.95 15.40
CA VAL A 93 -2.65 -4.75 14.45
C VAL A 93 -3.97 -4.59 15.21
N ILE A 94 -4.24 -5.48 16.16
CA ILE A 94 -5.48 -5.45 16.98
C ILE A 94 -5.56 -4.15 17.78
N GLU A 95 -4.47 -3.75 18.44
CA GLU A 95 -4.39 -2.49 19.18
C GLU A 95 -4.65 -1.27 18.30
N ARG A 96 -4.09 -1.26 17.08
CA ARG A 96 -4.30 -0.19 16.12
C ARG A 96 -5.76 -0.10 15.65
N GLU A 97 -6.38 -1.25 15.38
CA GLU A 97 -7.80 -1.33 15.00
C GLU A 97 -8.73 -0.92 16.16
N ASN A 98 -8.35 -1.18 17.42
CA ASN A 98 -9.12 -0.74 18.59
C ASN A 98 -9.07 0.77 18.80
N ILE A 99 -7.95 1.43 18.42
CA ILE A 99 -7.82 2.89 18.51
C ILE A 99 -8.62 3.59 17.41
N SER A 100 -8.52 3.07 16.19
CA SER A 100 -9.19 3.63 15.01
C SER A 100 -9.34 2.55 13.96
N ALA A 101 -10.51 1.96 13.88
CA ALA A 101 -10.82 0.93 12.90
C ALA A 101 -10.68 1.46 11.47
N THR A 102 -10.32 0.56 10.57
CA THR A 102 -9.98 0.89 9.17
C THR A 102 -11.04 0.45 8.18
N ASP A 103 -12.24 0.08 8.67
CA ASP A 103 -13.32 -0.39 7.82
C ASP A 103 -14.06 0.75 7.11
N VAL A 104 -14.31 0.51 5.81
CA VAL A 104 -15.12 1.38 4.93
C VAL A 104 -15.93 0.46 4.02
N ASP A 105 -17.25 0.54 4.10
CA ASP A 105 -18.19 -0.31 3.36
C ASP A 105 -17.86 -1.81 3.56
N VAL A 106 -17.53 -2.51 2.48
CA VAL A 106 -17.21 -3.95 2.48
C VAL A 106 -15.73 -4.26 2.68
N LEU A 107 -14.90 -3.25 2.91
CA LEU A 107 -13.44 -3.31 2.94
C LEU A 107 -12.89 -2.90 4.30
N ALA A 108 -11.83 -3.59 4.78
CA ALA A 108 -10.97 -3.11 5.87
C ALA A 108 -9.50 -3.15 5.46
N ILE A 109 -8.68 -2.22 6.02
CA ILE A 109 -7.26 -2.09 5.68
C ILE A 109 -6.43 -2.09 6.97
N PRO A 110 -6.45 -3.18 7.75
CA PRO A 110 -5.68 -3.26 8.98
C PRO A 110 -4.18 -3.23 8.74
N HIS A 111 -3.46 -2.61 9.66
CA HIS A 111 -2.00 -2.55 9.65
C HIS A 111 -1.47 -2.42 11.07
N GLY A 112 -0.27 -2.92 11.31
CA GLY A 112 0.36 -2.92 12.62
C GLY A 112 1.59 -2.01 12.69
N ASN A 113 2.37 -2.19 13.77
CA ASN A 113 3.59 -1.43 13.97
C ASN A 113 4.70 -1.90 13.00
N PRO A 114 5.28 -1.00 12.17
CA PRO A 114 6.35 -1.30 11.24
C PRO A 114 7.61 -1.91 11.88
N ASP A 115 7.88 -1.64 13.17
CA ASP A 115 9.02 -2.21 13.91
C ASP A 115 8.96 -3.74 14.03
N PHE A 116 7.78 -4.33 13.87
CA PHE A 116 7.56 -5.77 13.94
C PHE A 116 7.52 -6.46 12.58
N VAL A 117 7.78 -5.72 11.50
CA VAL A 117 7.78 -6.21 10.10
C VAL A 117 9.20 -6.29 9.58
N LYS A 118 9.61 -7.47 9.13
CA LYS A 118 10.93 -7.73 8.53
C LYS A 118 10.94 -7.49 7.02
N GLU A 119 9.88 -7.91 6.34
CA GLU A 119 9.70 -7.71 4.89
C GLU A 119 8.26 -7.25 4.62
N THR A 120 8.11 -6.24 3.79
CA THR A 120 6.80 -5.72 3.39
C THR A 120 6.01 -6.77 2.62
N ARG A 121 4.76 -6.99 3.04
CA ARG A 121 3.85 -7.94 2.41
C ARG A 121 2.40 -7.47 2.53
N LEU A 122 1.61 -7.79 1.52
CA LEU A 122 0.16 -7.64 1.53
C LEU A 122 -0.50 -9.02 1.70
N VAL A 123 -1.45 -9.10 2.61
CA VAL A 123 -2.36 -10.26 2.71
C VAL A 123 -3.76 -9.79 2.34
N ILE A 124 -4.37 -10.45 1.37
CA ILE A 124 -5.73 -10.18 0.92
C ILE A 124 -6.61 -11.33 1.40
N VAL A 125 -7.57 -11.02 2.26
CA VAL A 125 -8.55 -12.01 2.75
C VAL A 125 -9.91 -11.71 2.16
N ARG A 126 -10.53 -12.72 1.56
CA ARG A 126 -11.94 -12.70 1.20
C ARG A 126 -12.73 -13.54 2.19
N VAL A 127 -13.72 -12.95 2.85
CA VAL A 127 -14.64 -13.64 3.76
C VAL A 127 -16.00 -13.77 3.07
N LYS A 128 -16.45 -14.99 2.82
CA LYS A 128 -17.72 -15.21 2.08
C LYS A 128 -18.94 -14.72 2.86
N LYS A 129 -19.00 -15.02 4.16
CA LYS A 129 -19.99 -14.44 5.06
C LYS A 129 -19.39 -13.16 5.67
N PRO A 130 -19.98 -11.98 5.44
CA PRO A 130 -19.44 -10.73 5.98
C PRO A 130 -19.22 -10.81 7.49
N VAL A 131 -18.16 -10.20 7.96
CA VAL A 131 -17.84 -10.10 9.38
C VAL A 131 -18.03 -8.66 9.85
N HIS A 132 -18.73 -8.48 10.96
CA HIS A 132 -18.86 -7.16 11.57
C HIS A 132 -17.49 -6.69 12.08
N TRP A 133 -17.02 -5.52 11.57
CA TRP A 133 -15.68 -5.01 11.88
C TRP A 133 -15.71 -3.97 13.00
N SER A 134 -16.31 -2.84 12.75
CA SER A 134 -16.54 -1.76 13.69
C SER A 134 -17.86 -1.07 13.39
N VAL A 135 -17.98 -0.46 12.22
CA VAL A 135 -19.19 0.21 11.73
C VAL A 135 -19.74 -0.47 10.47
N SER A 136 -18.98 -1.34 9.84
CA SER A 136 -19.31 -1.97 8.55
C SER A 136 -19.21 -3.50 8.62
N ASP A 137 -19.93 -4.16 7.70
CA ASP A 137 -19.85 -5.59 7.47
C ASP A 137 -18.86 -5.88 6.33
N VAL A 138 -17.66 -6.31 6.71
CA VAL A 138 -16.49 -6.44 5.83
C VAL A 138 -16.47 -7.81 5.13
N ARG A 139 -16.16 -7.79 3.82
CA ARG A 139 -15.92 -8.99 2.99
C ARG A 139 -14.48 -9.11 2.54
N TYR A 140 -13.79 -7.98 2.39
CA TYR A 140 -12.42 -7.94 1.89
C TYR A 140 -11.52 -7.24 2.90
N VAL A 141 -10.43 -7.91 3.25
CA VAL A 141 -9.43 -7.36 4.17
C VAL A 141 -8.10 -7.30 3.48
N PHE A 142 -7.49 -6.12 3.47
CA PHE A 142 -6.17 -5.86 2.92
C PHE A 142 -5.23 -5.56 4.09
N LEU A 143 -4.62 -6.60 4.66
CA LEU A 143 -3.66 -6.43 5.75
C LEU A 143 -2.29 -6.05 5.17
N PHE A 144 -1.85 -4.82 5.44
CA PHE A 144 -0.56 -4.32 5.04
C PHE A 144 0.46 -4.47 6.17
N ALA A 145 1.40 -5.39 5.99
CA ALA A 145 2.63 -5.45 6.76
C ALA A 145 3.70 -4.64 6.02
N VAL A 146 4.07 -3.48 6.55
CA VAL A 146 5.06 -2.57 5.93
C VAL A 146 6.27 -2.49 6.84
N SER A 147 7.46 -2.80 6.31
CA SER A 147 8.72 -2.69 7.06
C SER A 147 9.02 -1.23 7.44
N LYS A 148 9.75 -1.03 8.53
CA LYS A 148 10.11 0.31 9.01
C LYS A 148 10.86 1.13 7.97
N GLU A 149 11.76 0.50 7.23
CA GLU A 149 12.53 1.15 6.16
C GLU A 149 11.60 1.67 5.06
N GLU A 150 10.72 0.81 4.54
CA GLU A 150 9.78 1.20 3.49
C GLU A 150 8.72 2.19 3.99
N PHE A 151 8.27 2.05 5.23
CA PHE A 151 7.33 2.99 5.84
C PHE A 151 7.95 4.39 5.93
N THR A 152 9.20 4.50 6.41
CA THR A 152 9.91 5.77 6.55
C THR A 152 10.15 6.42 5.18
N ASN A 153 10.61 5.64 4.22
CA ASN A 153 10.95 6.13 2.88
C ASN A 153 9.71 6.49 2.04
N ASN A 154 8.56 5.89 2.33
CA ASN A 154 7.37 5.97 1.49
C ASN A 154 6.10 6.42 2.26
N PHE A 155 6.23 7.04 3.42
CA PHE A 155 5.10 7.45 4.28
C PHE A 155 4.04 8.27 3.52
N ALA A 156 4.46 9.24 2.72
CA ALA A 156 3.55 10.06 1.92
C ALA A 156 2.78 9.23 0.89
N LEU A 157 3.41 8.17 0.35
CA LEU A 157 2.81 7.25 -0.62
C LEU A 157 1.73 6.39 0.03
N PHE A 158 2.01 5.80 1.19
CA PHE A 158 1.03 5.01 1.95
C PHE A 158 -0.17 5.86 2.36
N SER A 159 0.08 7.08 2.85
CA SER A 159 -0.99 8.04 3.19
C SER A 159 -1.86 8.39 1.98
N THR A 160 -1.26 8.60 0.82
CA THR A 160 -1.98 8.92 -0.43
C THR A 160 -2.76 7.71 -0.93
N PHE A 161 -2.20 6.52 -0.85
CA PHE A 161 -2.87 5.26 -1.21
C PHE A 161 -4.10 5.01 -0.34
N TYR A 162 -3.94 5.11 0.98
CA TYR A 162 -5.03 4.96 1.94
C TYR A 162 -6.17 5.96 1.64
N LYS A 163 -5.83 7.24 1.44
CA LYS A 163 -6.82 8.27 1.09
C LYS A 163 -7.54 7.99 -0.23
N LYS A 164 -6.88 7.40 -1.21
CA LYS A 164 -7.51 7.02 -2.48
C LYS A 164 -8.44 5.83 -2.31
N LEU A 165 -8.04 4.79 -1.57
CA LEU A 165 -8.91 3.62 -1.28
C LEU A 165 -10.18 4.04 -0.54
N VAL A 166 -10.06 4.90 0.46
CA VAL A 166 -11.21 5.40 1.25
C VAL A 166 -12.12 6.32 0.43
N ARG A 167 -11.59 7.00 -0.62
CA ARG A 167 -12.36 7.93 -1.46
C ARG A 167 -12.89 7.32 -2.75
N SER A 168 -12.34 6.21 -3.20
CA SER A 168 -12.90 5.45 -4.31
C SER A 168 -14.12 4.73 -3.77
N ASN A 169 -15.31 5.31 -3.96
CA ASN A 169 -16.55 4.55 -3.86
C ASN A 169 -16.40 3.35 -4.83
N LEU A 170 -16.10 2.19 -4.29
CA LEU A 170 -16.16 0.92 -5.00
C LEU A 170 -17.61 0.54 -5.22
#